data_8f252b0229f6b30ddc25345ce9063227
#
_entry.id   8f252b0229f6b30ddc25345ce9063227
#
_cell.length_a   1.000
_cell.length_b   1.000
_cell.length_c   1.000
_cell.angle_alpha   90.00
_cell.angle_beta   90.00
_cell.angle_gamma   90.00
#
_symmetry.space_group_name_H-M   'P 1'
#
loop_
_entity.id
_entity.type
_entity.pdbx_description
1 polymer ?
#
loop_
_entity_poly.entity_id
_entity_poly.type
_entity_poly.pdbx_seq_one_letter_code
_entity_poly.pdbx_strand_id
1 'polypeptide(L)' 'MVEIIALLMFVGSEQKLTEMTYMPSVKHCLEKRRIATRNSNATYVCSKVRAELSEDNKILKIEKTQ' A
#
# COMPACT_ATOMS: atom_id res chain seq x y z
N MET A 1 -5.19 -16.23 1.34
CA MET A 1 -4.89 -14.85 0.94
C MET A 1 -6.00 -14.28 0.09
N VAL A 2 -6.29 -13.02 0.26
CA VAL A 2 -7.28 -12.31 -0.53
C VAL A 2 -6.62 -11.26 -1.40
N GLU A 3 -7.27 -10.88 -2.48
CA GLU A 3 -6.78 -9.85 -3.37
C GLU A 3 -7.33 -8.50 -2.90
N ILE A 4 -6.42 -7.55 -2.67
CA ILE A 4 -6.77 -6.24 -2.12
C ILE A 4 -6.04 -5.14 -2.88
N ILE A 5 -6.50 -3.90 -2.67
CA ILE A 5 -5.76 -2.73 -3.06
C ILE A 5 -4.93 -2.29 -1.86
N ALA A 6 -3.65 -2.07 -2.06
CA ALA A 6 -2.75 -1.64 -0.98
C ALA A 6 -2.01 -0.38 -1.38
N LEU A 7 -1.84 0.50 -0.41
CA LEU A 7 -0.97 1.67 -0.54
C LEU A 7 0.40 1.27 -0.01
N LEU A 8 1.39 1.28 -0.90
CA LEU A 8 2.75 0.88 -0.57
C LEU A 8 3.62 2.12 -0.43
N MET A 9 4.38 2.20 0.64
CA MET A 9 5.30 3.31 0.90
C MET A 9 6.75 2.85 0.75
N PHE A 10 7.48 3.52 -0.12
CA PHE A 10 8.90 3.26 -0.36
C PHE A 10 9.72 4.47 0.05
N VAL A 11 10.81 4.25 0.74
CA VAL A 11 11.68 5.34 1.20
C VAL A 11 13.10 5.15 0.73
N GLY A 12 13.82 6.26 0.63
CA GLY A 12 15.23 6.30 0.29
C GLY A 12 15.50 6.12 -1.20
N SER A 13 16.75 6.29 -1.58
CA SER A 13 17.18 6.16 -2.97
C SER A 13 17.07 4.72 -3.48
N GLU A 14 17.08 3.75 -2.57
CA GLU A 14 16.93 2.34 -2.90
C GLU A 14 15.47 1.90 -3.06
N GLN A 15 14.53 2.81 -2.78
CA GLN A 15 13.10 2.51 -2.86
C GLN A 15 12.72 1.28 -2.04
N LYS A 16 13.13 1.30 -0.78
CA LYS A 16 12.85 0.21 0.13
C LYS A 16 11.41 0.27 0.64
N LEU A 17 10.68 -0.83 0.51
CA LEU A 17 9.31 -0.93 1.01
C LEU A 17 9.30 -0.86 2.53
N THR A 18 8.65 0.17 3.06
CA THR A 18 8.66 0.47 4.49
C THR A 18 7.30 0.21 5.13
N GLU A 19 6.22 0.47 4.41
CA GLU A 19 4.89 0.36 4.96
C GLU A 19 3.90 -0.09 3.91
N MET A 20 2.88 -0.84 4.35
CA MET A 20 1.79 -1.33 3.52
C MET A 20 0.49 -1.06 4.24
N THR A 21 -0.46 -0.46 3.54
CA THR A 21 -1.76 -0.13 4.12
C THR A 21 -2.90 -0.67 3.27
N TYR A 22 -3.83 -1.36 3.90
CA TYR A 22 -5.05 -1.81 3.24
C TYR A 22 -5.91 -0.63 2.81
N MET A 23 -6.38 -0.67 1.56
CA MET A 23 -7.29 0.35 1.03
C MET A 23 -8.58 -0.31 0.56
N PRO A 24 -9.75 0.27 0.86
CA PRO A 24 -11.02 -0.33 0.47
C PRO A 24 -11.31 -0.25 -1.03
N SER A 25 -10.67 0.66 -1.75
CA SER A 25 -10.86 0.80 -3.18
C SER A 25 -9.70 1.53 -3.83
N VAL A 26 -9.60 1.43 -5.15
CA VAL A 26 -8.57 2.16 -5.91
C VAL A 26 -8.74 3.66 -5.74
N LYS A 27 -9.97 4.15 -5.79
CA LYS A 27 -10.27 5.58 -5.62
C LYS A 27 -9.77 6.08 -4.26
N HIS A 28 -10.05 5.34 -3.21
CA HIS A 28 -9.62 5.69 -1.86
C HIS A 28 -8.09 5.70 -1.76
N CYS A 29 -7.45 4.72 -2.37
CA CYS A 29 -6.00 4.62 -2.40
C CYS A 29 -5.36 5.83 -3.09
N LEU A 30 -5.90 6.24 -4.24
CA LEU A 30 -5.38 7.37 -4.98
C LEU A 30 -5.53 8.68 -4.22
N GLU A 31 -6.62 8.86 -3.48
CA GLU A 31 -6.82 10.02 -2.64
C GLU A 31 -5.79 10.08 -1.51
N LYS A 32 -5.58 8.96 -0.83
CA LYS A 32 -4.59 8.85 0.25
C LYS A 32 -3.18 9.05 -0.28
N ARG A 33 -2.88 8.48 -1.43
CA ARG A 33 -1.59 8.64 -2.09
C ARG A 33 -1.29 10.12 -2.37
N ARG A 34 -2.27 10.86 -2.86
CA ARG A 34 -2.12 12.30 -3.15
C ARG A 34 -1.76 13.07 -1.89
N ILE A 35 -2.51 12.83 -0.81
CA ILE A 35 -2.27 13.49 0.47
C ILE A 35 -0.92 13.13 1.04
N ALA A 36 -0.58 11.85 1.04
CA ALA A 36 0.68 11.35 1.58
C ALA A 36 1.89 11.88 0.81
N THR A 37 1.81 11.90 -0.52
CA THR A 37 2.88 12.42 -1.37
C THR A 37 3.13 13.90 -1.10
N ARG A 38 2.08 14.65 -0.84
CA ARG A 38 2.18 16.09 -0.54
C ARG A 38 2.89 16.34 0.80
N ASN A 39 2.71 15.45 1.77
CA ASN A 39 3.19 15.63 3.13
C ASN A 39 4.46 14.86 3.45
N SER A 40 5.05 14.16 2.50
CA SER A 40 6.19 13.29 2.74
C SER A 40 7.09 13.20 1.51
N ASN A 41 8.36 12.87 1.74
CA ASN A 41 9.32 12.64 0.65
C ASN A 41 9.35 11.18 0.19
N ALA A 42 8.51 10.32 0.76
CA ALA A 42 8.43 8.93 0.36
C ALA A 42 7.69 8.78 -0.97
N THR A 43 7.93 7.67 -1.64
CA THR A 43 7.21 7.29 -2.84
C THR A 43 6.04 6.38 -2.48
N TYR A 44 4.85 6.71 -2.95
CA TYR A 44 3.65 5.93 -2.68
C TYR A 44 3.11 5.33 -3.96
N VAL A 45 2.73 4.06 -3.88
CA VAL A 45 2.19 3.32 -5.03
C VAL A 45 0.91 2.62 -4.60
N CYS A 46 -0.14 2.75 -5.40
CA CYS A 46 -1.36 1.97 -5.25
C CYS A 46 -1.22 0.72 -6.09
N SER A 47 -1.31 -0.43 -5.46
CA SER A 47 -1.11 -1.70 -6.15
C SER A 47 -2.15 -2.73 -5.73
N LYS A 48 -2.52 -3.59 -6.67
CA LYS A 48 -3.37 -4.73 -6.38
C LYS A 48 -2.47 -5.89 -6.01
N VAL A 49 -2.66 -6.42 -4.80
CA VAL A 49 -1.82 -7.47 -4.27
C VAL A 49 -2.68 -8.55 -3.63
N ARG A 50 -2.12 -9.75 -3.53
CA ARG A 50 -2.71 -10.80 -2.71
C ARG A 50 -2.11 -10.67 -1.32
N ALA A 51 -2.97 -10.65 -0.31
CA ALA A 51 -2.51 -10.40 1.04
C ALA A 51 -3.22 -11.28 2.05
N GLU A 52 -2.51 -11.56 3.12
CA GLU A 52 -3.08 -12.15 4.32
C GLU A 52 -3.37 -11.01 5.29
N LEU A 53 -4.63 -10.92 5.72
CA LEU A 53 -5.09 -9.85 6.59
C LEU A 53 -5.42 -10.37 7.97
N SER A 54 -5.17 -9.55 8.98
CA SER A 54 -5.63 -9.80 10.33
C SER A 54 -7.12 -9.44 10.44
N GLU A 55 -7.72 -9.72 11.61
CA GLU A 55 -9.14 -9.42 11.85
C GLU A 55 -9.48 -7.95 11.70
N ASP A 56 -8.53 -7.06 11.95
CA ASP A 56 -8.71 -5.62 11.85
C ASP A 56 -8.16 -5.06 10.54
N ASN A 57 -8.04 -5.91 9.52
CA ASN A 57 -7.59 -5.54 8.18
C ASN A 57 -6.17 -4.98 8.10
N LYS A 58 -5.31 -5.40 9.00
CA LYS A 58 -3.88 -5.10 8.87
C LYS A 58 -3.23 -6.13 7.97
N ILE A 59 -2.37 -5.66 7.09
CA ILE A 59 -1.64 -6.53 6.17
C ILE A 59 -0.53 -7.26 6.93
N LEU A 60 -0.64 -8.57 7.01
CA LEU A 60 0.35 -9.41 7.67
C LEU A 60 1.44 -9.87 6.70
N LYS A 61 1.06 -10.13 5.47
CA LYS A 61 1.94 -10.63 4.43
C LYS A 61 1.36 -10.30 3.07
N ILE A 62 2.20 -10.00 2.11
CA ILE A 62 1.74 -9.79 0.74
C ILE A 62 2.48 -10.68 -0.24
N GLU A 63 1.77 -11.02 -1.32
CA GLU A 63 2.32 -11.66 -2.48
C GLU A 63 1.98 -10.76 -3.66
N LYS A 64 3.01 -10.24 -4.32
CA LYS A 64 2.80 -9.33 -5.43
C LYS A 64 2.37 -10.09 -6.66
N THR A 65 1.19 -9.76 -7.18
CA THR A 65 0.71 -10.31 -8.44
C THR A 65 1.08 -9.35 -9.57
N GLN A 66 1.50 -9.92 -10.65
CA GLN A 66 1.73 -9.15 -11.86
C GLN A 66 0.83 -9.64 -12.96
#